data_e5611be1f4310aa051f8d926e234a336
#
_entry.id   e5611be1f4310aa051f8d926e234a336
#
_cell.length_a   1.000
_cell.length_b   1.000
_cell.length_c   1.000
_cell.angle_alpha   90.00
_cell.angle_beta   90.00
_cell.angle_gamma   90.00
#
_symmetry.space_group_name_H-M   'P 1'
#
loop_
_entity.id
_entity.type
_entity.pdbx_description
1 polymer ?
#
loop_
_entity_poly.entity_id
_entity_poly.type
_entity_poly.pdbx_seq_one_letter_code
_entity_poly.pdbx_strand_id
1 'polypeptide(L)'
;MARPKREINWEVVEKLIECGCTGLEIAAKFKIDDDTFYRRFREEYGVRFADYSGPASQCGKAELRSMLYAKALNNKAPGNSQLLLFLARCELGMREPEVTSLLAANQPQIDQSHEIMRLQHRIAELEENADKSKAK
;
A
#
# COMPACT_ATOMS: atom_id res chain seq x y z
N MET A 1 13.18 19.07 43.27
CA MET A 1 11.87 18.54 42.86
C MET A 1 12.08 17.51 41.73
N ALA A 2 11.55 16.31 41.89
CA ALA A 2 11.66 15.28 40.87
C ALA A 2 10.79 15.69 39.69
N ARG A 3 11.34 15.64 38.44
CA ARG A 3 10.61 15.92 37.23
C ARG A 3 9.46 14.90 37.08
N PRO A 4 8.22 15.31 36.77
CA PRO A 4 7.10 14.40 36.65
C PRO A 4 7.40 13.31 35.63
N LYS A 5 7.14 12.06 35.98
CA LYS A 5 7.34 10.91 35.06
C LYS A 5 6.38 11.06 33.90
N ARG A 6 6.89 11.14 32.67
CA ARG A 6 6.04 11.12 31.47
C ARG A 6 5.33 9.77 31.35
N GLU A 7 4.06 9.78 31.06
CA GLU A 7 3.27 8.59 30.81
C GLU A 7 3.64 8.00 29.45
N ILE A 8 3.75 6.68 29.39
CA ILE A 8 3.98 5.92 28.18
C ILE A 8 2.69 5.15 27.90
N ASN A 9 2.11 5.34 26.71
CA ASN A 9 1.00 4.53 26.28
C ASN A 9 1.55 3.25 25.64
N TRP A 10 1.43 2.13 26.35
CA TRP A 10 1.98 0.84 25.95
C TRP A 10 1.30 0.26 24.70
N GLU A 11 0.01 0.50 24.50
CA GLU A 11 -0.69 0.08 23.26
C GLU A 11 -0.09 0.75 22.00
N VAL A 12 0.31 2.01 22.14
CA VAL A 12 1.00 2.72 21.05
C VAL A 12 2.41 2.18 20.86
N VAL A 13 3.10 1.81 21.94
CA VAL A 13 4.42 1.18 21.85
C VAL A 13 4.36 -0.14 21.12
N GLU A 14 3.39 -1.01 21.41
CA GLU A 14 3.19 -2.29 20.73
C GLU A 14 3.01 -2.10 19.23
N LYS A 15 2.12 -1.22 18.82
CA LYS A 15 1.91 -0.89 17.39
C LYS A 15 3.16 -0.38 16.70
N LEU A 16 3.97 0.42 17.38
CA LEU A 16 5.23 0.90 16.82
C LEU A 16 6.25 -0.23 16.67
N ILE A 17 6.29 -1.17 17.59
CA ILE A 17 7.16 -2.36 17.51
C ILE A 17 6.71 -3.25 16.34
N GLU A 18 5.42 -3.48 16.16
CA GLU A 18 4.86 -4.23 15.01
C GLU A 18 5.22 -3.56 13.67
N CYS A 19 5.21 -2.23 13.63
CA CYS A 19 5.69 -1.46 12.47
C CYS A 19 7.22 -1.55 12.25
N GLY A 20 7.96 -2.16 13.19
CA GLY A 20 9.41 -2.32 13.10
C GLY A 20 10.21 -1.13 13.62
N CYS A 21 9.60 -0.24 14.40
CA CYS A 21 10.30 0.88 15.02
C CYS A 21 11.32 0.39 16.06
N THR A 22 12.46 1.03 16.08
CA THR A 22 13.51 0.79 17.08
C THR A 22 13.16 1.42 18.43
N GLY A 23 13.77 0.93 19.50
CA GLY A 23 13.57 1.53 20.82
C GLY A 23 13.96 3.00 20.92
N LEU A 24 14.97 3.42 20.15
CA LEU A 24 15.39 4.83 20.06
C LEU A 24 14.30 5.71 19.43
N GLU A 25 13.68 5.24 18.32
CA GLU A 25 12.59 5.95 17.65
C GLU A 25 11.37 6.09 18.56
N ILE A 26 11.06 5.02 19.31
CA ILE A 26 9.95 5.01 20.25
C ILE A 26 10.25 5.98 21.43
N ALA A 27 11.44 5.93 22.01
CA ALA A 27 11.87 6.83 23.06
C ALA A 27 11.79 8.30 22.62
N ALA A 28 12.25 8.59 21.40
CA ALA A 28 12.17 9.92 20.80
C ALA A 28 10.72 10.40 20.63
N LYS A 29 9.80 9.51 20.18
CA LYS A 29 8.38 9.83 20.04
C LYS A 29 7.74 10.23 21.38
N PHE A 30 8.07 9.55 22.47
CA PHE A 30 7.59 9.88 23.81
C PHE A 30 8.43 10.97 24.49
N LYS A 31 9.48 11.48 23.83
CA LYS A 31 10.41 12.49 24.35
C LYS A 31 11.01 12.09 25.69
N ILE A 32 11.41 10.85 25.81
CA ILE A 32 12.11 10.27 26.97
C ILE A 32 13.48 9.79 26.50
N ASP A 33 14.36 9.64 27.48
CA ASP A 33 15.66 9.05 27.25
C ASP A 33 15.57 7.55 26.98
N ASP A 34 16.41 7.02 26.10
CA ASP A 34 16.41 5.63 25.67
C ASP A 34 16.65 4.64 26.81
N ASP A 35 17.61 4.94 27.72
CA ASP A 35 17.85 4.14 28.92
C ASP A 35 16.61 4.08 29.84
N THR A 36 15.92 5.21 29.94
CA THR A 36 14.66 5.29 30.70
C THR A 36 13.57 4.46 30.01
N PHE A 37 13.48 4.48 28.69
CA PHE A 37 12.53 3.67 27.92
C PHE A 37 12.79 2.18 28.13
N TYR A 38 14.03 1.70 27.88
CA TYR A 38 14.37 0.29 28.03
C TYR A 38 14.17 -0.25 29.44
N ARG A 39 14.46 0.56 30.46
CA ARG A 39 14.22 0.18 31.85
C ARG A 39 12.73 0.01 32.13
N ARG A 40 11.88 0.99 31.74
CA ARG A 40 10.42 0.92 31.91
C ARG A 40 9.79 -0.19 31.11
N PHE A 41 10.29 -0.42 29.90
CA PHE A 41 9.84 -1.53 29.07
C PHE A 41 10.05 -2.87 29.77
N ARG A 42 11.24 -3.06 30.38
CA ARG A 42 11.53 -4.27 31.16
C ARG A 42 10.66 -4.37 32.41
N GLU A 43 10.37 -3.26 33.05
CA GLU A 43 9.48 -3.22 34.24
C GLU A 43 8.06 -3.64 33.88
N GLU A 44 7.55 -3.25 32.67
CA GLU A 44 6.20 -3.54 32.22
C GLU A 44 6.04 -4.95 31.63
N TYR A 45 6.94 -5.34 30.74
CA TYR A 45 6.84 -6.61 29.98
C TYR A 45 7.64 -7.75 30.59
N GLY A 46 8.50 -7.51 31.55
CA GLY A 46 9.35 -8.53 32.19
C GLY A 46 10.47 -9.08 31.30
N VAL A 47 10.60 -8.61 30.06
CA VAL A 47 11.59 -9.06 29.07
C VAL A 47 12.36 -7.88 28.48
N ARG A 48 13.50 -8.15 27.84
CA ARG A 48 14.25 -7.10 27.15
C ARG A 48 13.56 -6.73 25.86
N PHE A 49 13.65 -5.47 25.48
CA PHE A 49 13.08 -4.94 24.22
C PHE A 49 13.54 -5.74 22.99
N ALA A 50 14.82 -6.11 22.91
CA ALA A 50 15.35 -6.88 21.79
C ALA A 50 14.71 -8.27 21.65
N ASP A 51 14.41 -8.91 22.78
CA ASP A 51 13.79 -10.25 22.77
C ASP A 51 12.30 -10.19 22.40
N TYR A 52 11.63 -9.08 22.70
CA TYR A 52 10.23 -8.83 22.36
C TYR A 52 10.03 -8.31 20.95
N SER A 53 10.84 -7.34 20.53
CA SER A 53 10.64 -6.60 19.27
C SER A 53 10.83 -7.46 18.02
N GLY A 54 11.73 -8.46 18.05
CA GLY A 54 11.98 -9.35 16.94
C GLY A 54 10.73 -10.11 16.49
N PRO A 55 10.12 -10.93 17.34
CA PRO A 55 8.87 -11.65 17.03
C PRO A 55 7.71 -10.71 16.67
N ALA A 56 7.50 -9.64 17.41
CA ALA A 56 6.41 -8.69 17.18
C ALA A 56 6.52 -8.01 15.80
N SER A 57 7.73 -7.59 15.42
CA SER A 57 7.95 -6.99 14.09
C SER A 57 7.77 -8.00 12.94
N GLN A 58 8.06 -9.28 13.15
CA GLN A 58 7.77 -10.32 12.15
C GLN A 58 6.26 -10.52 11.95
N CYS A 59 5.49 -10.44 13.04
CA CYS A 59 4.03 -10.47 12.97
C CYS A 59 3.47 -9.32 12.14
N GLY A 60 3.92 -8.09 12.40
CA GLY A 60 3.52 -6.90 11.63
C GLY A 60 3.90 -6.98 10.15
N LYS A 61 5.09 -7.52 9.82
CA LYS A 61 5.49 -7.76 8.42
C LYS A 61 4.61 -8.78 7.73
N ALA A 62 4.20 -9.85 8.42
CA ALA A 62 3.30 -10.85 7.88
C ALA A 62 1.91 -10.27 7.60
N GLU A 63 1.41 -9.44 8.51
CA GLU A 63 0.13 -8.74 8.35
C GLU A 63 0.16 -7.75 7.18
N LEU A 64 1.20 -6.92 7.08
CA LEU A 64 1.40 -6.02 5.94
C LEU A 64 1.43 -6.79 4.62
N ARG A 65 2.16 -7.91 4.55
CA ARG A 65 2.22 -8.76 3.35
C ARG A 65 0.83 -9.30 2.99
N SER A 66 0.07 -9.79 3.96
CA SER A 66 -1.30 -10.27 3.76
C SER A 66 -2.21 -9.19 3.19
N MET A 67 -2.16 -7.97 3.73
CA MET A 67 -2.93 -6.83 3.24
C MET A 67 -2.54 -6.42 1.82
N LEU A 68 -1.25 -6.43 1.49
CA LEU A 68 -0.76 -6.13 0.14
C LEU A 68 -1.28 -7.14 -0.88
N TYR A 69 -1.22 -8.43 -0.57
CA TYR A 69 -1.76 -9.49 -1.44
C TYR A 69 -3.27 -9.37 -1.61
N ALA A 70 -4.00 -9.19 -0.52
CA ALA A 70 -5.46 -9.04 -0.57
C ALA A 70 -5.89 -7.86 -1.45
N LYS A 71 -5.20 -6.71 -1.32
CA LYS A 71 -5.47 -5.53 -2.14
C LYS A 71 -5.06 -5.72 -3.60
N ALA A 72 -3.93 -6.36 -3.86
CA ALA A 72 -3.44 -6.61 -5.22
C ALA A 72 -4.38 -7.55 -5.99
N LEU A 73 -4.94 -8.57 -5.35
CA LEU A 73 -5.87 -9.51 -5.95
C LEU A 73 -7.29 -8.97 -6.11
N ASN A 74 -7.61 -7.86 -5.46
CA ASN A 74 -8.93 -7.25 -5.59
C ASN A 74 -8.98 -6.34 -6.83
N ASN A 75 -9.56 -6.83 -7.92
CA ASN A 75 -9.68 -6.12 -9.19
C ASN A 75 -10.47 -4.80 -9.11
N LYS A 76 -11.27 -4.61 -8.07
CA LYS A 76 -12.04 -3.37 -7.84
C LYS A 76 -11.29 -2.34 -7.01
N ALA A 77 -10.16 -2.71 -6.39
CA ALA A 77 -9.40 -1.80 -5.55
C ALA A 77 -8.58 -0.81 -6.41
N PRO A 78 -8.64 0.49 -6.12
CA PRO A 78 -7.80 1.46 -6.82
C PRO A 78 -6.32 1.16 -6.56
N GLY A 79 -5.50 1.21 -7.62
CA GLY A 79 -4.06 0.97 -7.53
C GLY A 79 -3.64 -0.51 -7.40
N ASN A 80 -4.57 -1.47 -7.57
CA ASN A 80 -4.23 -2.90 -7.53
C ASN A 80 -3.18 -3.28 -8.57
N SER A 81 -3.24 -2.72 -9.78
CA SER A 81 -2.27 -2.97 -10.85
C SER A 81 -0.84 -2.58 -10.45
N GLN A 82 -0.68 -1.45 -9.77
CA GLN A 82 0.62 -1.01 -9.27
C GLN A 82 1.14 -1.94 -8.17
N LEU A 83 0.26 -2.43 -7.29
CA LEU A 83 0.62 -3.41 -6.27
C LEU A 83 1.00 -4.76 -6.88
N LEU A 84 0.29 -5.22 -7.92
CA LEU A 84 0.64 -6.43 -8.65
C LEU A 84 2.02 -6.31 -9.31
N LEU A 85 2.32 -5.17 -9.94
CA LEU A 85 3.64 -4.87 -10.49
C LEU A 85 4.73 -4.93 -9.41
N PHE A 86 4.47 -4.27 -8.28
CA PHE A 86 5.40 -4.26 -7.15
C PHE A 86 5.67 -5.68 -6.63
N LEU A 87 4.61 -6.47 -6.38
CA LEU A 87 4.74 -7.84 -5.90
C LEU A 87 5.45 -8.75 -6.92
N ALA A 88 5.15 -8.60 -8.21
CA ALA A 88 5.83 -9.36 -9.26
C ALA A 88 7.34 -9.09 -9.29
N ARG A 89 7.76 -7.85 -9.09
CA ARG A 89 9.18 -7.50 -8.97
C ARG A 89 9.83 -8.07 -7.71
N CYS A 90 9.17 -7.90 -6.56
CA CYS A 90 9.75 -8.28 -5.26
C CYS A 90 9.76 -9.78 -5.03
N GLU A 91 8.67 -10.48 -5.38
CA GLU A 91 8.49 -11.89 -5.06
C GLU A 91 8.94 -12.83 -6.20
N LEU A 92 8.74 -12.42 -7.45
CA LEU A 92 9.05 -13.23 -8.63
C LEU A 92 10.34 -12.81 -9.34
N GLY A 93 10.97 -11.70 -8.94
CA GLY A 93 12.17 -11.16 -9.58
C GLY A 93 11.95 -10.74 -11.04
N MET A 94 10.71 -10.49 -11.45
CA MET A 94 10.37 -10.14 -12.82
C MET A 94 10.90 -8.75 -13.20
N ARG A 95 11.43 -8.63 -14.41
CA ARG A 95 11.87 -7.35 -14.96
C ARG A 95 10.68 -6.52 -15.45
N GLU A 96 10.83 -5.21 -15.45
CA GLU A 96 9.76 -4.28 -15.82
C GLU A 96 9.11 -4.55 -17.20
N PRO A 97 9.86 -4.87 -18.26
CA PRO A 97 9.28 -5.19 -19.56
C PRO A 97 8.41 -6.45 -19.54
N GLU A 98 8.83 -7.48 -18.78
CA GLU A 98 8.09 -8.74 -18.67
C GLU A 98 6.74 -8.55 -17.95
N VAL A 99 6.77 -7.78 -16.87
CA VAL A 99 5.57 -7.46 -16.08
C VAL A 99 4.60 -6.60 -16.87
N THR A 100 5.10 -5.62 -17.61
CA THR A 100 4.29 -4.73 -18.44
C THR A 100 3.62 -5.52 -19.58
N SER A 101 4.32 -6.48 -20.19
CA SER A 101 3.75 -7.32 -21.24
C SER A 101 2.65 -8.25 -20.73
N LEU A 102 2.80 -8.81 -19.53
CA LEU A 102 1.76 -9.62 -18.87
C LEU A 102 0.50 -8.82 -18.55
N LEU A 103 0.66 -7.58 -18.09
CA LEU A 103 -0.47 -6.71 -17.82
C LEU A 103 -1.18 -6.27 -19.08
N ALA A 104 -0.43 -5.98 -20.16
CA ALA A 104 -1.00 -5.64 -21.46
C ALA A 104 -1.77 -6.83 -22.07
N ALA A 105 -1.30 -8.06 -21.87
CA ALA A 105 -1.98 -9.26 -22.31
C ALA A 105 -3.29 -9.54 -21.54
N ASN A 106 -3.37 -9.10 -20.28
CA ASN A 106 -4.55 -9.28 -19.42
C ASN A 106 -5.53 -8.09 -19.46
N GLN A 107 -5.19 -6.99 -20.12
CA GLN A 107 -6.18 -5.95 -20.36
C GLN A 107 -7.22 -6.50 -21.35
N PRO A 108 -8.54 -6.37 -21.05
CA PRO A 108 -9.55 -6.65 -22.04
C PRO A 108 -9.20 -5.76 -23.23
N GLN A 109 -8.89 -6.37 -24.35
CA GLN A 109 -8.77 -5.64 -25.62
C GLN A 109 -10.14 -5.00 -25.85
N ILE A 110 -10.27 -3.75 -25.44
CA ILE A 110 -11.35 -2.91 -25.93
C ILE A 110 -11.11 -2.92 -27.43
N ASP A 111 -12.00 -3.55 -28.15
CA ASP A 111 -11.90 -3.67 -29.59
C ASP A 111 -12.04 -2.25 -30.17
N GLN A 112 -10.89 -1.56 -30.21
CA GLN A 112 -10.79 -0.18 -30.70
C GLN A 112 -11.37 -0.06 -32.09
N SER A 113 -11.36 -1.16 -32.87
CA SER A 113 -11.97 -1.23 -34.17
C SER A 113 -13.49 -1.04 -34.09
N HIS A 114 -14.15 -1.67 -33.14
CA HIS A 114 -15.60 -1.52 -32.92
C HIS A 114 -15.96 -0.10 -32.45
N GLU A 115 -15.14 0.49 -31.57
CA GLU A 115 -15.36 1.85 -31.08
C GLU A 115 -15.12 2.90 -32.17
N ILE A 116 -14.07 2.74 -32.95
CA ILE A 116 -13.79 3.59 -34.12
C ILE A 116 -14.93 3.52 -35.14
N MET A 117 -15.41 2.33 -35.46
CA MET A 117 -16.52 2.14 -36.39
C MET A 117 -17.81 2.80 -35.89
N ARG A 118 -18.07 2.70 -34.58
CA ARG A 118 -19.22 3.31 -33.93
C ARG A 118 -19.16 4.84 -33.95
N LEU A 119 -17.97 5.40 -33.71
CA LEU A 119 -17.73 6.85 -33.78
C LEU A 119 -17.83 7.37 -35.20
N GLN A 120 -17.31 6.64 -36.20
CA GLN A 120 -17.42 6.99 -37.64
C GLN A 120 -18.88 7.01 -38.09
N HIS A 121 -19.69 6.03 -37.69
CA HIS A 121 -21.12 6.00 -37.97
C HIS A 121 -21.84 7.20 -37.35
N ARG A 122 -21.49 7.56 -36.13
CA ARG A 122 -22.07 8.71 -35.44
C ARG A 122 -21.72 10.05 -36.10
N ILE A 123 -20.49 10.17 -36.60
CA ILE A 123 -20.04 11.36 -37.34
C ILE A 123 -20.85 11.47 -38.66
N ALA A 124 -21.02 10.40 -39.41
CA ALA A 124 -21.79 10.39 -40.63
C ALA A 124 -23.26 10.79 -40.41
N GLU A 125 -23.90 10.29 -39.36
CA GLU A 125 -25.26 10.70 -38.99
C GLU A 125 -25.39 12.20 -38.65
N LEU A 126 -24.37 12.77 -37.98
CA LEU A 126 -24.35 14.19 -37.62
C LEU A 126 -24.14 15.07 -38.86
N GLU A 127 -23.29 14.66 -39.79
CA GLU A 127 -23.06 15.37 -41.07
C GLU A 127 -24.31 15.37 -41.93
N GLU A 128 -25.00 14.24 -42.04
CA GLU A 128 -26.27 14.13 -42.79
C GLU A 128 -27.38 15.03 -42.21
N ASN A 129 -27.46 15.08 -40.88
CA ASN A 129 -28.41 15.96 -40.18
C ASN A 129 -28.06 17.44 -40.32
N ALA A 130 -26.79 17.78 -40.37
CA ALA A 130 -26.32 19.17 -40.57
C ALA A 130 -26.66 19.64 -41.99
N ASP A 131 -26.51 18.80 -42.98
CA ASP A 131 -26.86 19.13 -44.39
C ASP A 131 -28.38 19.28 -44.59
N LYS A 132 -29.19 18.44 -43.94
CA LYS A 132 -30.65 18.57 -43.92
C LYS A 132 -31.13 19.86 -43.26
N SER A 133 -30.37 20.36 -42.27
CA SER A 133 -30.68 21.62 -41.59
C SER A 133 -30.31 22.86 -42.40
N LYS A 134 -29.31 22.77 -43.29
CA LYS A 134 -28.90 23.87 -44.19
C LYS A 134 -29.77 23.98 -45.47
N ALA A 135 -30.50 22.92 -45.80
CA ALA A 135 -31.37 22.86 -46.98
C ALA A 135 -32.80 23.39 -46.75
N LYS A 136 -33.10 23.89 -45.56
CA LYS A 136 -34.37 24.49 -45.16
C LYS A 136 -34.23 25.97 -44.97
#